data_a3d4e6c3f203fbf04d68d6cd483114cd
#
_entry.id   a3d4e6c3f203fbf04d68d6cd483114cd
#
_cell.length_a   1.000
_cell.length_b   1.000
_cell.length_c   1.000
_cell.angle_alpha   90.00
_cell.angle_beta   90.00
_cell.angle_gamma   90.00
#
_symmetry.space_group_name_H-M   'P 1'
#
loop_
_entity.id
_entity.type
_entity.pdbx_description
1 polymer ?
#
loop_
_entity_poly.entity_id
_entity_poly.type
_entity_poly.pdbx_seq_one_letter_code
_entity_poly.pdbx_strand_id
1 'polypeptide(L)'
;VAEPLIQPLDAYHSPKVDMLRLDRFDALAPGNKWFKLRENIAVARKQGARCLVSLGGAYSNHLHALAAWGHHNRWPTAAFIRADEAQVTPCMADLRRWGMRLVHLSRSDYRRRHDPEYIASLLRGFDRPYFIPEGGANALGASGCADIAALLPDCGADYSLIVTACGTGATLAGLASAVAGSTRILGIPVLKAEAFMARDIAQILDDLGSPRKNWHLDHRFAGKGFGRVSDELSEFILRFEAQQRVPLDPVYTAKLCFAVDAMHKRGELAGESRVLVIHSGGLQGRSGHPALFNQSVLGISGQCSGTTKQRSNF
;
A
#
# COMPACT_ATOMS: atom_id res chain seq x y z
N VAL A 1 -9.14 24.45 6.81
CA VAL A 1 -7.68 24.29 6.65
C VAL A 1 -7.43 22.82 6.37
N ALA A 2 -6.77 22.50 5.26
CA ALA A 2 -6.41 21.11 4.96
C ALA A 2 -5.48 20.58 6.06
N GLU A 3 -5.74 19.36 6.54
CA GLU A 3 -4.86 18.72 7.52
C GLU A 3 -3.46 18.51 6.93
N PRO A 4 -2.38 18.69 7.69
CA PRO A 4 -1.04 18.50 7.21
C PRO A 4 -0.83 17.02 6.78
N LEU A 5 -0.08 16.84 5.69
CA LEU A 5 0.24 15.49 5.21
C LEU A 5 1.24 14.77 6.12
N ILE A 6 2.10 15.50 6.84
CA ILE A 6 3.05 14.93 7.79
C ILE A 6 2.45 15.04 9.19
N GLN A 7 2.28 13.89 9.84
CA GLN A 7 1.72 13.76 11.18
C GLN A 7 2.78 13.14 12.11
N PRO A 8 3.16 13.82 13.22
CA PRO A 8 3.97 13.20 14.27
C PRO A 8 3.24 12.00 14.88
N LEU A 9 3.98 10.97 15.23
CA LEU A 9 3.48 9.81 15.97
C LEU A 9 3.92 9.95 17.45
N ASP A 10 3.01 10.37 18.30
CA ASP A 10 3.29 10.78 19.71
C ASP A 10 3.82 9.64 20.61
N ALA A 11 3.65 8.39 20.19
CA ALA A 11 4.19 7.23 20.93
C ALA A 11 5.72 7.11 20.84
N TYR A 12 6.38 7.85 19.93
CA TYR A 12 7.81 7.71 19.66
C TYR A 12 8.56 9.01 19.93
N HIS A 13 9.39 9.01 20.96
CA HIS A 13 10.09 10.22 21.39
C HIS A 13 11.58 10.23 21.02
N SER A 14 12.23 9.06 20.93
CA SER A 14 13.64 8.93 20.57
C SER A 14 13.88 7.61 19.84
N PRO A 15 14.12 7.67 18.51
CA PRO A 15 14.02 8.85 17.65
C PRO A 15 12.58 9.32 17.48
N LYS A 16 12.38 10.56 17.05
CA LYS A 16 11.07 11.05 16.61
C LYS A 16 10.65 10.31 15.37
N VAL A 17 9.40 9.89 15.33
CA VAL A 17 8.80 9.22 14.17
C VAL A 17 7.63 10.05 13.67
N ASP A 18 7.67 10.39 12.38
CA ASP A 18 6.57 11.04 11.69
C ASP A 18 5.94 10.10 10.67
N MET A 19 4.71 10.38 10.28
CA MET A 19 4.02 9.66 9.23
C MET A 19 3.61 10.59 8.09
N LEU A 20 4.01 10.26 6.86
CA LEU A 20 3.47 10.89 5.66
C LEU A 20 2.15 10.21 5.27
N ARG A 21 1.05 10.96 5.38
CA ARG A 21 -0.34 10.52 5.23
C ARG A 21 -0.78 10.58 3.76
N LEU A 22 -0.22 9.71 2.89
CA LEU A 22 -0.65 9.64 1.48
C LEU A 22 -2.10 9.16 1.33
N ASP A 23 -2.66 8.50 2.34
CA ASP A 23 -4.08 8.14 2.37
C ASP A 23 -5.02 9.36 2.31
N ARG A 24 -4.52 10.57 2.55
CA ARG A 24 -5.23 11.84 2.47
C ARG A 24 -4.90 12.65 1.21
N PHE A 25 -3.98 12.16 0.36
CA PHE A 25 -3.41 12.94 -0.74
C PHE A 25 -4.38 13.14 -1.90
N ASP A 26 -5.09 12.09 -2.31
CA ASP A 26 -6.02 12.12 -3.46
C ASP A 26 -7.29 11.33 -3.13
N ALA A 27 -8.45 11.88 -3.48
CA ALA A 27 -9.74 11.28 -3.15
C ALA A 27 -10.11 10.11 -4.06
N LEU A 28 -9.65 10.10 -5.32
CA LEU A 28 -9.98 9.07 -6.31
C LEU A 28 -9.06 7.87 -6.24
N ALA A 29 -7.77 8.14 -6.04
CA ALA A 29 -6.74 7.11 -5.97
C ALA A 29 -5.85 7.32 -4.73
N PRO A 30 -6.42 7.22 -3.50
CA PRO A 30 -5.70 7.56 -2.29
C PRO A 30 -4.44 6.71 -2.11
N GLY A 31 -3.43 7.35 -1.53
CA GLY A 31 -2.15 6.71 -1.26
C GLY A 31 -1.20 6.73 -2.45
N ASN A 32 -0.26 5.79 -2.42
CA ASN A 32 0.81 5.69 -3.44
C ASN A 32 0.30 5.29 -4.83
N LYS A 33 -0.99 4.92 -4.98
CA LYS A 33 -1.50 4.41 -6.25
C LYS A 33 -1.67 5.50 -7.30
N TRP A 34 -2.02 6.72 -6.90
CA TRP A 34 -2.04 7.86 -7.79
C TRP A 34 -0.66 8.10 -8.43
N PHE A 35 0.37 8.13 -7.62
CA PHE A 35 1.74 8.31 -8.08
C PHE A 35 2.17 7.24 -9.09
N LYS A 36 1.81 5.98 -8.87
CA LYS A 36 2.11 4.87 -9.77
C LYS A 36 1.34 4.91 -11.09
N LEU A 37 0.13 5.48 -11.08
CA LEU A 37 -0.76 5.49 -12.25
C LEU A 37 -0.48 6.66 -13.18
N ARG A 38 -0.19 7.83 -12.68
CA ARG A 38 -0.18 9.08 -13.44
C ARG A 38 0.76 9.07 -14.65
N GLU A 39 2.01 8.59 -14.50
CA GLU A 39 2.96 8.53 -15.60
C GLU A 39 2.57 7.45 -16.63
N ASN A 40 2.11 6.30 -16.17
CA ASN A 40 1.54 5.27 -17.04
C ASN A 40 0.37 5.82 -17.86
N ILE A 41 -0.53 6.57 -17.25
CA ILE A 41 -1.67 7.21 -17.91
C ILE A 41 -1.23 8.26 -18.92
N ALA A 42 -0.21 9.06 -18.58
CA ALA A 42 0.33 10.06 -19.49
C ALA A 42 0.91 9.42 -20.77
N VAL A 43 1.64 8.33 -20.61
CA VAL A 43 2.17 7.56 -21.76
C VAL A 43 1.03 6.90 -22.55
N ALA A 44 0.05 6.30 -21.88
CA ALA A 44 -1.13 5.71 -22.53
C ALA A 44 -1.87 6.75 -23.42
N ARG A 45 -2.01 7.98 -22.93
CA ARG A 45 -2.60 9.09 -23.71
C ARG A 45 -1.80 9.43 -24.97
N LYS A 46 -0.48 9.55 -24.82
CA LYS A 46 0.42 9.83 -25.97
C LYS A 46 0.36 8.73 -27.03
N GLN A 47 0.19 7.49 -26.61
CA GLN A 47 0.07 6.34 -27.52
C GLN A 47 -1.33 6.17 -28.13
N GLY A 48 -2.30 7.01 -27.77
CA GLY A 48 -3.67 6.93 -28.23
C GLY A 48 -4.39 5.67 -27.76
N ALA A 49 -4.03 5.16 -26.56
CA ALA A 49 -4.70 4.00 -25.97
C ALA A 49 -6.18 4.29 -25.74
N ARG A 50 -7.03 3.28 -25.91
CA ARG A 50 -8.48 3.37 -25.68
C ARG A 50 -8.94 2.61 -24.44
N CYS A 51 -8.10 1.74 -23.91
CA CYS A 51 -8.38 0.97 -22.71
C CYS A 51 -7.14 0.84 -21.85
N LEU A 52 -7.25 1.07 -20.55
CA LEU A 52 -6.19 0.77 -19.59
C LEU A 52 -6.43 -0.62 -19.02
N VAL A 53 -5.44 -1.48 -19.14
CA VAL A 53 -5.53 -2.88 -18.71
C VAL A 53 -4.46 -3.15 -17.66
N SER A 54 -4.84 -3.82 -16.57
CA SER A 54 -3.88 -4.24 -15.55
C SER A 54 -4.24 -5.60 -14.98
N LEU A 55 -3.47 -6.06 -13.97
CA LEU A 55 -3.80 -7.29 -13.26
C LEU A 55 -3.61 -7.15 -11.74
N GLY A 56 -4.28 -8.04 -11.00
CA GLY A 56 -4.23 -8.05 -9.54
C GLY A 56 -5.09 -9.14 -8.91
N GLY A 57 -5.04 -9.23 -7.59
CA GLY A 57 -5.91 -10.12 -6.82
C GLY A 57 -7.27 -9.48 -6.49
N ALA A 58 -8.16 -10.27 -5.87
CA ALA A 58 -9.53 -9.88 -5.51
C ALA A 58 -9.66 -8.67 -4.55
N TYR A 59 -8.59 -8.26 -3.90
CA TYR A 59 -8.49 -7.10 -3.01
C TYR A 59 -7.39 -6.12 -3.45
N SER A 60 -7.13 -6.01 -4.76
CA SER A 60 -6.05 -5.20 -5.29
C SER A 60 -6.34 -3.71 -5.15
N ASN A 61 -5.56 -3.02 -4.29
CA ASN A 61 -5.59 -1.56 -4.16
C ASN A 61 -5.23 -0.85 -5.46
N HIS A 62 -4.42 -1.49 -6.30
CA HIS A 62 -4.02 -0.95 -7.61
C HIS A 62 -5.18 -0.97 -8.60
N LEU A 63 -5.88 -2.11 -8.72
CA LEU A 63 -7.06 -2.21 -9.59
C LEU A 63 -8.18 -1.28 -9.12
N HIS A 64 -8.36 -1.15 -7.80
CA HIS A 64 -9.35 -0.26 -7.22
C HIS A 64 -9.08 1.20 -7.61
N ALA A 65 -7.85 1.68 -7.46
CA ALA A 65 -7.47 3.02 -7.87
C ALA A 65 -7.59 3.24 -9.39
N LEU A 66 -7.20 2.26 -10.20
CA LEU A 66 -7.31 2.31 -11.66
C LEU A 66 -8.77 2.39 -12.12
N ALA A 67 -9.65 1.59 -11.52
CA ALA A 67 -11.08 1.58 -11.83
C ALA A 67 -11.76 2.90 -11.43
N ALA A 68 -11.50 3.40 -10.23
CA ALA A 68 -12.03 4.68 -9.75
C ALA A 68 -11.59 5.84 -10.67
N TRP A 69 -10.31 5.88 -11.02
CA TRP A 69 -9.78 6.89 -11.93
C TRP A 69 -10.40 6.77 -13.32
N GLY A 70 -10.51 5.56 -13.88
CA GLY A 70 -11.11 5.32 -15.19
C GLY A 70 -12.58 5.73 -15.24
N HIS A 71 -13.34 5.40 -14.19
CA HIS A 71 -14.75 5.82 -14.06
C HIS A 71 -14.91 7.35 -14.06
N HIS A 72 -14.13 8.03 -13.22
CA HIS A 72 -14.17 9.50 -13.13
C HIS A 72 -13.79 10.18 -14.44
N ASN A 73 -12.78 9.65 -15.14
CA ASN A 73 -12.28 10.23 -16.39
C ASN A 73 -12.97 9.66 -17.64
N ARG A 74 -13.99 8.82 -17.50
CA ARG A 74 -14.71 8.14 -18.59
C ARG A 74 -13.77 7.39 -19.55
N TRP A 75 -12.72 6.78 -18.98
CA TRP A 75 -11.76 5.99 -19.73
C TRP A 75 -11.95 4.50 -19.44
N PRO A 76 -12.20 3.67 -20.48
CA PRO A 76 -12.40 2.24 -20.31
C PRO A 76 -11.24 1.58 -19.57
N THR A 77 -11.56 0.73 -18.59
CA THR A 77 -10.57 -0.04 -17.83
C THR A 77 -10.91 -1.51 -17.84
N ALA A 78 -9.89 -2.36 -17.77
CA ALA A 78 -10.06 -3.80 -17.64
C ALA A 78 -9.00 -4.39 -16.70
N ALA A 79 -9.33 -5.51 -16.09
CA ALA A 79 -8.43 -6.22 -15.20
C ALA A 79 -8.42 -7.72 -15.47
N PHE A 80 -7.22 -8.30 -15.54
CA PHE A 80 -7.01 -9.73 -15.38
C PHE A 80 -6.91 -10.03 -13.88
N ILE A 81 -7.96 -10.66 -13.33
CA ILE A 81 -8.09 -10.81 -11.88
C ILE A 81 -7.86 -12.25 -11.44
N ARG A 82 -6.96 -12.41 -10.44
CA ARG A 82 -6.76 -13.71 -9.79
C ARG A 82 -7.86 -13.92 -8.76
N ALA A 83 -8.98 -14.43 -9.22
CA ALA A 83 -10.14 -14.80 -8.40
C ALA A 83 -10.96 -15.83 -9.15
N ASP A 84 -11.65 -16.71 -8.43
CA ASP A 84 -12.65 -17.57 -9.01
C ASP A 84 -13.85 -16.75 -9.46
N GLU A 85 -14.54 -17.14 -10.53
CA GLU A 85 -15.69 -16.38 -11.08
C GLU A 85 -16.82 -16.20 -10.06
N ALA A 86 -17.04 -17.22 -9.22
CA ALA A 86 -18.03 -17.19 -8.16
C ALA A 86 -17.61 -16.32 -6.97
N GLN A 87 -16.33 -15.91 -6.89
CA GLN A 87 -15.84 -15.08 -5.78
C GLN A 87 -16.36 -13.64 -5.92
N VAL A 88 -17.00 -13.15 -4.86
CA VAL A 88 -17.43 -11.76 -4.75
C VAL A 88 -16.77 -11.14 -3.54
N THR A 89 -16.01 -10.05 -3.75
CA THR A 89 -15.45 -9.25 -2.67
C THR A 89 -15.95 -7.81 -2.79
N PRO A 90 -15.97 -7.03 -1.68
CA PRO A 90 -16.34 -5.61 -1.75
C PRO A 90 -15.50 -4.84 -2.78
N CYS A 91 -14.20 -5.11 -2.85
CA CYS A 91 -13.33 -4.52 -3.85
C CYS A 91 -13.78 -4.85 -5.28
N MET A 92 -14.07 -6.13 -5.58
CA MET A 92 -14.55 -6.54 -6.91
C MET A 92 -15.92 -5.93 -7.25
N ALA A 93 -16.79 -5.77 -6.27
CA ALA A 93 -18.07 -5.08 -6.43
C ALA A 93 -17.85 -3.62 -6.85
N ASP A 94 -16.91 -2.91 -6.22
CA ASP A 94 -16.54 -1.56 -6.61
C ASP A 94 -15.96 -1.49 -8.03
N LEU A 95 -15.05 -2.44 -8.41
CA LEU A 95 -14.50 -2.49 -9.76
C LEU A 95 -15.61 -2.60 -10.82
N ARG A 96 -16.58 -3.50 -10.61
CA ARG A 96 -17.73 -3.68 -11.51
C ARG A 96 -18.63 -2.44 -11.54
N ARG A 97 -18.92 -1.85 -10.38
CA ARG A 97 -19.73 -0.61 -10.26
C ARG A 97 -19.11 0.54 -11.05
N TRP A 98 -17.78 0.62 -11.09
CA TRP A 98 -17.05 1.63 -11.86
C TRP A 98 -16.82 1.25 -13.31
N GLY A 99 -17.45 0.16 -13.79
CA GLY A 99 -17.42 -0.23 -15.19
C GLY A 99 -16.12 -0.91 -15.64
N MET A 100 -15.26 -1.35 -14.71
CA MET A 100 -14.06 -2.13 -15.06
C MET A 100 -14.46 -3.52 -15.56
N ARG A 101 -14.01 -3.89 -16.78
CA ARG A 101 -14.17 -5.24 -17.31
C ARG A 101 -13.26 -6.20 -16.56
N LEU A 102 -13.81 -7.21 -15.89
CA LEU A 102 -13.05 -8.24 -15.18
C LEU A 102 -12.93 -9.51 -16.04
N VAL A 103 -11.70 -9.96 -16.23
CA VAL A 103 -11.36 -11.25 -16.87
C VAL A 103 -10.69 -12.12 -15.79
N HIS A 104 -11.36 -13.19 -15.42
CA HIS A 104 -10.86 -14.09 -14.38
C HIS A 104 -9.72 -14.96 -14.89
N LEU A 105 -8.65 -15.06 -14.12
CA LEU A 105 -7.51 -15.93 -14.39
C LEU A 105 -7.38 -16.97 -13.29
N SER A 106 -7.10 -18.21 -13.71
CA SER A 106 -6.70 -19.27 -12.81
C SER A 106 -5.39 -18.92 -12.08
N ARG A 107 -5.09 -19.61 -10.98
CA ARG A 107 -3.80 -19.45 -10.28
C ARG A 107 -2.60 -19.81 -11.15
N SER A 108 -2.75 -20.79 -12.04
CA SER A 108 -1.70 -21.19 -13.00
C SER A 108 -1.46 -20.10 -14.04
N ASP A 109 -2.53 -19.56 -14.63
CA ASP A 109 -2.44 -18.50 -15.62
C ASP A 109 -1.88 -17.21 -15.03
N TYR A 110 -2.29 -16.87 -13.82
CA TYR A 110 -1.78 -15.67 -13.14
C TYR A 110 -0.27 -15.75 -12.82
N ARG A 111 0.31 -16.95 -12.67
CA ARG A 111 1.77 -17.12 -12.52
C ARG A 111 2.54 -16.66 -13.77
N ARG A 112 1.91 -16.71 -14.94
CA ARG A 112 2.47 -16.27 -16.22
C ARG A 112 2.42 -14.76 -16.45
N ARG A 113 1.99 -13.97 -15.48
CA ARG A 113 1.84 -12.51 -15.57
C ARG A 113 3.10 -11.73 -15.92
N HIS A 114 4.27 -12.36 -15.84
CA HIS A 114 5.55 -11.79 -16.24
C HIS A 114 6.04 -12.30 -17.61
N ASP A 115 5.28 -13.17 -18.26
CA ASP A 115 5.53 -13.67 -19.60
C ASP A 115 4.97 -12.69 -20.64
N PRO A 116 5.83 -11.99 -21.42
CA PRO A 116 5.38 -10.96 -22.36
C PRO A 116 4.46 -11.51 -23.45
N GLU A 117 4.71 -12.72 -23.96
CA GLU A 117 3.90 -13.35 -25.02
C GLU A 117 2.51 -13.71 -24.49
N TYR A 118 2.45 -14.20 -23.25
CA TYR A 118 1.18 -14.49 -22.59
C TYR A 118 0.37 -13.21 -22.40
N ILE A 119 0.98 -12.15 -21.87
CA ILE A 119 0.30 -10.85 -21.71
C ILE A 119 -0.17 -10.31 -23.06
N ALA A 120 0.68 -10.35 -24.10
CA ALA A 120 0.29 -9.95 -25.46
C ALA A 120 -0.91 -10.76 -25.98
N SER A 121 -0.97 -12.05 -25.66
CA SER A 121 -2.11 -12.91 -26.04
C SER A 121 -3.42 -12.48 -25.35
N LEU A 122 -3.37 -12.11 -24.07
CA LEU A 122 -4.51 -11.64 -23.31
C LEU A 122 -5.03 -10.28 -23.81
N LEU A 123 -4.13 -9.42 -24.28
CA LEU A 123 -4.46 -8.08 -24.75
C LEU A 123 -5.14 -8.04 -26.11
N ARG A 124 -5.06 -9.11 -26.92
CA ARG A 124 -5.70 -9.19 -28.27
C ARG A 124 -7.22 -8.96 -28.25
N GLY A 125 -7.88 -9.18 -27.11
CA GLY A 125 -9.32 -8.98 -26.92
C GLY A 125 -9.74 -7.55 -26.61
N PHE A 126 -8.83 -6.55 -26.70
CA PHE A 126 -9.07 -5.15 -26.35
C PHE A 126 -8.70 -4.21 -27.50
N ASP A 127 -9.45 -3.14 -27.65
CA ASP A 127 -9.16 -2.07 -28.64
C ASP A 127 -8.08 -1.14 -28.10
N ARG A 128 -6.92 -1.10 -28.75
CA ARG A 128 -5.75 -0.28 -28.42
C ARG A 128 -5.46 -0.26 -26.90
N PRO A 129 -5.20 -1.42 -26.28
CA PRO A 129 -4.95 -1.48 -24.86
C PRO A 129 -3.58 -0.90 -24.50
N TYR A 130 -3.51 -0.22 -23.35
CA TYR A 130 -2.27 0.09 -22.66
C TYR A 130 -2.18 -0.78 -21.40
N PHE A 131 -1.15 -1.58 -21.29
CA PHE A 131 -0.95 -2.50 -20.20
C PHE A 131 -0.11 -1.86 -19.09
N ILE A 132 -0.65 -1.86 -17.86
CA ILE A 132 0.04 -1.44 -16.65
C ILE A 132 0.32 -2.70 -15.83
N PRO A 133 1.59 -3.03 -15.49
CA PRO A 133 1.92 -4.21 -14.71
C PRO A 133 1.26 -4.23 -13.32
N GLU A 134 1.23 -5.41 -12.69
CA GLU A 134 0.69 -5.59 -11.34
C GLU A 134 1.24 -4.54 -10.37
N GLY A 135 0.34 -3.83 -9.69
CA GLY A 135 0.72 -2.80 -8.73
C GLY A 135 1.42 -1.57 -9.31
N GLY A 136 1.45 -1.40 -10.66
CA GLY A 136 2.20 -0.34 -11.33
C GLY A 136 3.72 -0.53 -11.18
N ALA A 137 4.20 -1.78 -11.21
CA ALA A 137 5.60 -2.12 -10.99
C ALA A 137 6.42 -2.03 -12.29
N ASN A 138 6.66 -0.82 -12.74
CA ASN A 138 7.55 -0.49 -13.86
C ASN A 138 8.28 0.84 -13.58
N ALA A 139 9.20 1.22 -14.47
CA ALA A 139 9.94 2.47 -14.36
C ALA A 139 9.01 3.70 -14.29
N LEU A 140 7.93 3.74 -15.07
CA LEU A 140 6.95 4.83 -15.04
C LEU A 140 6.24 4.94 -13.69
N GLY A 141 5.83 3.80 -13.11
CA GLY A 141 5.21 3.80 -11.79
C GLY A 141 6.17 4.22 -10.68
N ALA A 142 7.43 3.83 -10.79
CA ALA A 142 8.46 4.26 -9.86
C ALA A 142 8.84 5.73 -10.06
N SER A 143 8.95 6.22 -11.30
CA SER A 143 9.14 7.65 -11.63
C SER A 143 8.05 8.50 -10.99
N GLY A 144 6.78 8.09 -11.14
CA GLY A 144 5.70 8.79 -10.45
C GLY A 144 5.85 8.77 -8.91
N CYS A 145 6.32 7.66 -8.32
CA CYS A 145 6.57 7.58 -6.88
C CYS A 145 7.78 8.43 -6.42
N ALA A 146 8.68 8.82 -7.31
CA ALA A 146 9.77 9.74 -6.98
C ALA A 146 9.25 11.08 -6.47
N ASP A 147 8.09 11.55 -6.98
CA ASP A 147 7.49 12.80 -6.54
C ASP A 147 6.92 12.76 -5.12
N ILE A 148 6.82 11.59 -4.50
CA ILE A 148 6.52 11.50 -3.06
C ILE A 148 7.62 12.21 -2.26
N ALA A 149 8.86 12.16 -2.71
CA ALA A 149 9.97 12.88 -2.07
C ALA A 149 9.77 14.41 -2.12
N ALA A 150 9.16 14.95 -3.17
CA ALA A 150 8.86 16.37 -3.28
C ALA A 150 7.76 16.86 -2.31
N LEU A 151 7.01 15.95 -1.67
CA LEU A 151 6.08 16.29 -0.59
C LEU A 151 6.78 16.53 0.76
N LEU A 152 8.06 16.19 0.85
CA LEU A 152 8.85 16.30 2.06
C LEU A 152 9.72 17.56 2.01
N PRO A 153 9.94 18.25 3.16
CA PRO A 153 10.93 19.31 3.26
C PRO A 153 12.30 18.81 2.75
N ASP A 154 12.96 19.58 1.92
CA ASP A 154 14.28 19.30 1.32
C ASP A 154 14.41 17.86 0.79
N CYS A 155 13.35 17.36 0.11
CA CYS A 155 13.27 15.98 -0.40
C CYS A 155 13.60 14.90 0.66
N GLY A 156 13.25 15.16 1.91
CA GLY A 156 13.42 14.24 3.02
C GLY A 156 14.80 14.27 3.68
N ALA A 157 15.62 15.29 3.44
CA ALA A 157 16.95 15.43 4.04
C ALA A 157 16.94 15.46 5.58
N ASP A 158 15.84 15.92 6.20
CA ASP A 158 15.63 15.93 7.65
C ASP A 158 15.47 14.52 8.27
N TYR A 159 15.26 13.51 7.45
CA TYR A 159 15.05 12.13 7.91
C TYR A 159 16.29 11.28 7.64
N SER A 160 16.83 10.64 8.67
CA SER A 160 17.90 9.66 8.49
C SER A 160 17.39 8.35 7.93
N LEU A 161 16.11 8.03 8.16
CA LEU A 161 15.46 6.81 7.70
C LEU A 161 14.03 7.08 7.23
N ILE A 162 13.69 6.60 6.03
CA ILE A 162 12.31 6.52 5.53
C ILE A 162 11.90 5.05 5.45
N VAL A 163 10.76 4.69 6.03
CA VAL A 163 10.26 3.32 6.06
C VAL A 163 8.98 3.19 5.23
N THR A 164 8.94 2.22 4.31
CA THR A 164 7.80 1.99 3.41
C THR A 164 7.43 0.52 3.29
N ALA A 165 6.14 0.23 3.16
CA ALA A 165 5.67 -1.13 2.88
C ALA A 165 5.92 -1.53 1.43
N CYS A 166 6.42 -2.74 1.21
CA CYS A 166 6.73 -3.27 -0.12
C CYS A 166 5.80 -4.43 -0.51
N GLY A 167 4.97 -4.20 -1.56
CA GLY A 167 4.31 -5.26 -2.31
C GLY A 167 5.13 -5.64 -3.53
N THR A 168 5.26 -4.73 -4.49
CA THR A 168 6.04 -4.89 -5.72
C THR A 168 7.36 -4.10 -5.74
N GLY A 169 7.64 -3.30 -4.72
CA GLY A 169 8.88 -2.52 -4.62
C GLY A 169 8.92 -1.18 -5.36
N ALA A 170 8.02 -0.90 -6.31
CA ALA A 170 8.10 0.33 -7.13
C ALA A 170 8.02 1.64 -6.31
N THR A 171 7.30 1.66 -5.18
CA THR A 171 7.28 2.85 -4.29
C THR A 171 8.63 3.08 -3.64
N LEU A 172 9.27 2.01 -3.17
CA LEU A 172 10.62 2.08 -2.61
C LEU A 172 11.62 2.55 -3.66
N ALA A 173 11.58 1.98 -4.89
CA ALA A 173 12.47 2.37 -5.98
C ALA A 173 12.31 3.86 -6.32
N GLY A 174 11.08 4.36 -6.43
CA GLY A 174 10.80 5.77 -6.68
C GLY A 174 11.35 6.68 -5.58
N LEU A 175 11.08 6.36 -4.32
CA LEU A 175 11.64 7.11 -3.19
C LEU A 175 13.17 7.08 -3.21
N ALA A 176 13.79 5.89 -3.40
CA ALA A 176 15.24 5.74 -3.43
C ALA A 176 15.91 6.58 -4.53
N SER A 177 15.25 6.75 -5.67
CA SER A 177 15.78 7.55 -6.78
C SER A 177 15.79 9.06 -6.50
N ALA A 178 14.91 9.56 -5.62
CA ALA A 178 14.62 10.99 -5.48
C ALA A 178 14.95 11.61 -4.12
N VAL A 179 15.01 10.81 -3.04
CA VAL A 179 15.34 11.37 -1.71
C VAL A 179 16.80 11.85 -1.64
N ALA A 180 17.08 12.74 -0.69
CA ALA A 180 18.43 13.22 -0.41
C ALA A 180 19.41 12.06 -0.20
N GLY A 181 20.66 12.22 -0.65
CA GLY A 181 21.65 11.14 -0.67
C GLY A 181 22.04 10.59 0.71
N SER A 182 21.85 11.37 1.77
CA SER A 182 22.09 10.97 3.17
C SER A 182 20.95 10.14 3.77
N THR A 183 19.74 10.19 3.16
CA THR A 183 18.55 9.49 3.67
C THR A 183 18.56 8.03 3.23
N ARG A 184 18.42 7.12 4.19
CA ARG A 184 18.27 5.69 3.93
C ARG A 184 16.79 5.30 3.81
N ILE A 185 16.51 4.26 3.02
CA ILE A 185 15.16 3.74 2.87
C ILE A 185 15.11 2.29 3.31
N LEU A 186 14.19 1.98 4.20
CA LEU A 186 13.87 0.64 4.63
C LEU A 186 12.55 0.19 4.03
N GLY A 187 12.58 -0.88 3.24
CA GLY A 187 11.39 -1.56 2.75
C GLY A 187 10.97 -2.68 3.69
N ILE A 188 9.69 -2.71 4.04
CA ILE A 188 9.08 -3.81 4.79
C ILE A 188 8.23 -4.63 3.83
N PRO A 189 8.70 -5.80 3.33
CA PRO A 189 7.92 -6.69 2.51
C PRO A 189 6.68 -7.21 3.23
N VAL A 190 5.51 -7.11 2.59
CA VAL A 190 4.24 -7.60 3.14
C VAL A 190 3.89 -9.02 2.72
N LEU A 191 4.77 -9.63 1.91
CA LEU A 191 4.67 -10.98 1.38
C LEU A 191 6.04 -11.68 1.45
N LYS A 192 6.03 -13.00 1.38
CA LYS A 192 7.26 -13.79 1.33
C LYS A 192 7.88 -13.67 -0.07
N ALA A 193 8.87 -12.80 -0.22
CA ALA A 193 9.45 -12.42 -1.51
C ALA A 193 10.99 -12.30 -1.49
N GLU A 194 11.64 -12.95 -0.54
CA GLU A 194 13.09 -12.82 -0.30
C GLU A 194 13.92 -13.10 -1.56
N ALA A 195 13.50 -14.09 -2.37
CA ALA A 195 14.27 -14.53 -3.52
C ALA A 195 14.26 -13.55 -4.72
N PHE A 196 13.27 -12.63 -4.83
CA PHE A 196 13.08 -11.84 -6.03
C PHE A 196 12.88 -10.33 -5.82
N MET A 197 12.37 -9.89 -4.67
CA MET A 197 11.99 -8.48 -4.48
C MET A 197 13.19 -7.52 -4.60
N ALA A 198 14.34 -7.87 -4.04
CA ALA A 198 15.53 -7.02 -4.14
C ALA A 198 16.02 -6.87 -5.59
N ARG A 199 16.00 -7.99 -6.34
CA ARG A 199 16.35 -7.98 -7.77
C ARG A 199 15.38 -7.12 -8.58
N ASP A 200 14.07 -7.26 -8.33
CA ASP A 200 13.04 -6.52 -9.06
C ASP A 200 13.11 -5.01 -8.76
N ILE A 201 13.43 -4.63 -7.52
CA ILE A 201 13.66 -3.22 -7.16
C ILE A 201 14.92 -2.68 -7.85
N ALA A 202 16.02 -3.44 -7.84
CA ALA A 202 17.25 -3.04 -8.52
C ALA A 202 17.03 -2.84 -10.02
N GLN A 203 16.30 -3.76 -10.66
CA GLN A 203 15.94 -3.63 -12.09
C GLN A 203 15.12 -2.38 -12.37
N ILE A 204 14.13 -2.05 -11.53
CA ILE A 204 13.34 -0.81 -11.68
C ILE A 204 14.25 0.42 -11.54
N LEU A 205 15.21 0.43 -10.63
CA LEU A 205 16.16 1.53 -10.46
C LEU A 205 17.10 1.66 -11.66
N ASP A 206 17.55 0.56 -12.23
CA ASP A 206 18.36 0.54 -13.45
C ASP A 206 17.55 1.08 -14.65
N ASP A 207 16.30 0.65 -14.80
CA ASP A 207 15.38 1.14 -15.84
C ASP A 207 15.08 2.65 -15.70
N LEU A 208 15.15 3.20 -14.46
CA LEU A 208 15.06 4.63 -14.18
C LEU A 208 16.36 5.39 -14.48
N GLY A 209 17.45 4.71 -14.77
CA GLY A 209 18.77 5.33 -14.88
C GLY A 209 19.32 5.86 -13.54
N SER A 210 18.85 5.32 -12.42
CA SER A 210 19.19 5.76 -11.06
C SER A 210 19.59 4.58 -10.17
N PRO A 211 20.77 3.96 -10.38
CA PRO A 211 21.19 2.77 -9.64
C PRO A 211 21.64 3.13 -8.20
N ARG A 212 20.67 3.54 -7.39
CA ARG A 212 20.89 3.91 -5.98
C ARG A 212 21.07 2.69 -5.09
N LYS A 213 21.88 2.85 -4.01
CA LYS A 213 22.17 1.82 -2.99
C LYS A 213 21.76 2.26 -1.58
N ASN A 214 21.01 3.35 -1.44
CA ASN A 214 20.55 3.91 -0.18
C ASN A 214 19.32 3.19 0.39
N TRP A 215 19.04 1.97 -0.03
CA TRP A 215 17.88 1.20 0.39
C TRP A 215 18.25 -0.23 0.80
N HIS A 216 17.40 -0.83 1.64
CA HIS A 216 17.47 -2.25 2.02
C HIS A 216 16.06 -2.78 2.36
N LEU A 217 15.93 -4.09 2.49
CA LEU A 217 14.69 -4.78 2.84
C LEU A 217 14.82 -5.51 4.17
N ASP A 218 13.79 -5.42 5.01
CA ASP A 218 13.68 -6.24 6.21
C ASP A 218 12.52 -7.23 6.09
N HIS A 219 12.84 -8.48 5.85
CA HIS A 219 11.87 -9.55 5.61
C HIS A 219 11.25 -10.13 6.88
N ARG A 220 11.74 -9.78 8.07
CA ARG A 220 11.27 -10.32 9.36
C ARG A 220 9.77 -10.09 9.59
N PHE A 221 9.20 -9.06 8.99
CA PHE A 221 7.84 -8.60 9.23
C PHE A 221 6.81 -8.98 8.15
N ALA A 222 7.18 -9.84 7.19
CA ALA A 222 6.25 -10.36 6.18
C ALA A 222 5.09 -11.18 6.81
N GLY A 223 5.30 -11.67 8.02
CA GLY A 223 4.33 -12.44 8.79
C GLY A 223 3.90 -13.74 8.10
N LYS A 224 2.62 -14.11 8.21
CA LYS A 224 2.07 -15.31 7.56
C LYS A 224 1.90 -15.14 6.03
N GLY A 225 2.33 -14.01 5.44
CA GLY A 225 2.26 -13.70 4.02
C GLY A 225 1.19 -12.65 3.68
N PHE A 226 0.97 -12.46 2.36
CA PHE A 226 0.08 -11.42 1.85
C PHE A 226 -1.36 -11.59 2.32
N GLY A 227 -1.97 -10.49 2.81
CA GLY A 227 -3.36 -10.44 3.25
C GLY A 227 -3.68 -11.23 4.53
N ARG A 228 -2.67 -11.83 5.16
CA ARG A 228 -2.85 -12.57 6.42
C ARG A 228 -2.59 -11.66 7.60
N VAL A 229 -3.58 -11.59 8.51
CA VAL A 229 -3.53 -10.84 9.78
C VAL A 229 -3.49 -11.84 10.92
N SER A 230 -2.51 -11.72 11.82
CA SER A 230 -2.43 -12.50 13.06
C SER A 230 -3.15 -11.77 14.19
N ASP A 231 -3.46 -12.48 15.27
CA ASP A 231 -4.08 -11.88 16.45
C ASP A 231 -3.21 -10.74 17.02
N GLU A 232 -1.89 -10.95 17.10
CA GLU A 232 -0.92 -9.94 17.52
C GLU A 232 -0.97 -8.69 16.65
N LEU A 233 -1.05 -8.85 15.31
CA LEU A 233 -1.19 -7.72 14.39
C LEU A 233 -2.56 -7.04 14.55
N SER A 234 -3.62 -7.80 14.83
CA SER A 234 -4.96 -7.25 15.08
C SER A 234 -4.98 -6.38 16.34
N GLU A 235 -4.42 -6.87 17.44
CA GLU A 235 -4.28 -6.12 18.69
C GLU A 235 -3.44 -4.87 18.51
N PHE A 236 -2.34 -4.98 17.74
CA PHE A 236 -1.51 -3.82 17.40
C PHE A 236 -2.30 -2.77 16.64
N ILE A 237 -3.06 -3.14 15.59
CA ILE A 237 -3.87 -2.22 14.80
C ILE A 237 -4.82 -1.43 15.70
N LEU A 238 -5.61 -2.13 16.53
CA LEU A 238 -6.59 -1.49 17.38
C LEU A 238 -5.95 -0.52 18.39
N ARG A 239 -4.85 -0.93 19.02
CA ARG A 239 -4.08 -0.09 19.95
C ARG A 239 -3.49 1.15 19.23
N PHE A 240 -2.85 0.95 18.07
CA PHE A 240 -2.22 2.01 17.30
C PHE A 240 -3.26 3.05 16.84
N GLU A 241 -4.38 2.60 16.28
CA GLU A 241 -5.45 3.50 15.84
C GLU A 241 -6.05 4.31 16.99
N ALA A 242 -6.23 3.70 18.17
CA ALA A 242 -6.71 4.40 19.36
C ALA A 242 -5.73 5.47 19.85
N GLN A 243 -4.43 5.17 19.83
CA GLN A 243 -3.39 6.07 20.31
C GLN A 243 -3.03 7.19 19.32
N GLN A 244 -2.86 6.83 18.02
CA GLN A 244 -2.34 7.75 17.00
C GLN A 244 -3.44 8.43 16.17
N ARG A 245 -4.69 7.97 16.29
CA ARG A 245 -5.84 8.43 15.47
C ARG A 245 -5.58 8.33 13.97
N VAL A 246 -4.87 7.27 13.57
CA VAL A 246 -4.50 6.97 12.19
C VAL A 246 -5.08 5.62 11.82
N PRO A 247 -6.07 5.54 10.90
CA PRO A 247 -6.58 4.26 10.43
C PRO A 247 -5.51 3.54 9.60
N LEU A 248 -5.33 2.24 9.82
CA LEU A 248 -4.36 1.43 9.09
C LEU A 248 -5.06 0.45 8.15
N ASP A 249 -4.51 0.23 6.96
CA ASP A 249 -4.88 -0.96 6.19
C ASP A 249 -4.16 -2.19 6.77
N PRO A 250 -4.82 -3.36 6.83
CA PRO A 250 -4.26 -4.51 7.53
C PRO A 250 -3.13 -5.23 6.77
N VAL A 251 -2.95 -4.92 5.46
CA VAL A 251 -2.01 -5.64 4.59
C VAL A 251 -0.65 -4.96 4.51
N TYR A 252 -0.65 -3.63 4.34
CA TYR A 252 0.56 -2.82 4.09
C TYR A 252 0.95 -1.98 5.29
N THR A 253 0.15 -0.94 5.60
CA THR A 253 0.51 0.05 6.62
C THR A 253 0.50 -0.52 8.03
N ALA A 254 -0.38 -1.47 8.34
CA ALA A 254 -0.36 -2.13 9.65
C ALA A 254 0.93 -2.92 9.86
N LYS A 255 1.38 -3.72 8.88
CA LYS A 255 2.65 -4.45 8.99
C LYS A 255 3.84 -3.53 9.07
N LEU A 256 3.81 -2.43 8.31
CA LEU A 256 4.84 -1.39 8.36
C LEU A 256 4.95 -0.77 9.75
N CYS A 257 3.83 -0.28 10.30
CA CYS A 257 3.81 0.33 11.63
C CYS A 257 4.17 -0.68 12.72
N PHE A 258 3.73 -1.94 12.60
CA PHE A 258 4.11 -3.03 13.50
C PHE A 258 5.62 -3.27 13.47
N ALA A 259 6.24 -3.25 12.28
CA ALA A 259 7.69 -3.37 12.13
C ALA A 259 8.43 -2.23 12.83
N VAL A 260 8.00 -0.98 12.61
CA VAL A 260 8.59 0.21 13.25
C VAL A 260 8.46 0.16 14.77
N ASP A 261 7.28 -0.22 15.29
CA ASP A 261 7.04 -0.40 16.73
C ASP A 261 7.96 -1.46 17.33
N ALA A 262 8.10 -2.60 16.66
CA ALA A 262 8.97 -3.69 17.10
C ALA A 262 10.46 -3.29 17.08
N MET A 263 10.93 -2.61 16.02
CA MET A 263 12.30 -2.10 15.93
C MET A 263 12.58 -1.05 16.99
N HIS A 264 11.64 -0.12 17.22
CA HIS A 264 11.77 0.89 18.27
C HIS A 264 11.91 0.24 19.65
N LYS A 265 11.04 -0.72 20.01
CA LYS A 265 11.10 -1.46 21.28
C LYS A 265 12.39 -2.24 21.49
N ARG A 266 13.03 -2.68 20.41
CA ARG A 266 14.33 -3.39 20.46
C ARG A 266 15.53 -2.45 20.44
N GLY A 267 15.32 -1.13 20.37
CA GLY A 267 16.41 -0.15 20.25
C GLY A 267 17.11 -0.12 18.88
N GLU A 268 16.56 -0.81 17.88
CA GLU A 268 17.16 -0.88 16.53
C GLU A 268 17.13 0.47 15.80
N LEU A 269 16.30 1.41 16.24
CA LEU A 269 16.19 2.76 15.70
C LEU A 269 16.98 3.81 16.51
N ALA A 270 17.68 3.44 17.57
CA ALA A 270 18.33 4.40 18.48
C ALA A 270 19.41 5.28 17.81
N GLY A 271 20.00 4.79 16.71
CA GLY A 271 20.98 5.56 15.91
C GLY A 271 20.38 6.53 14.90
N GLU A 272 19.06 6.54 14.75
CA GLU A 272 18.37 7.43 13.81
C GLU A 272 18.11 8.81 14.43
N SER A 273 18.33 9.87 13.65
CA SER A 273 17.98 11.23 14.08
C SER A 273 16.48 11.47 14.02
N ARG A 274 15.84 11.06 12.92
CA ARG A 274 14.41 11.18 12.68
C ARG A 274 13.94 10.11 11.67
N VAL A 275 12.80 9.51 11.91
CA VAL A 275 12.25 8.44 11.07
C VAL A 275 10.94 8.90 10.43
N LEU A 276 10.75 8.64 9.13
CA LEU A 276 9.49 8.86 8.43
C LEU A 276 8.87 7.54 8.04
N VAL A 277 7.59 7.35 8.36
CA VAL A 277 6.77 6.20 7.95
C VAL A 277 5.85 6.63 6.81
N ILE A 278 5.82 5.89 5.70
CA ILE A 278 4.94 6.20 4.57
C ILE A 278 3.61 5.46 4.69
N HIS A 279 2.54 6.16 5.04
CA HIS A 279 1.18 5.62 4.97
C HIS A 279 0.73 5.55 3.51
N SER A 280 0.87 4.40 2.88
CA SER A 280 0.65 4.22 1.44
C SER A 280 -0.83 4.14 1.00
N GLY A 281 -1.79 4.42 1.88
CA GLY A 281 -3.23 4.30 1.63
C GLY A 281 -3.70 2.85 1.73
N GLY A 282 -4.72 2.48 0.95
CA GLY A 282 -5.22 1.11 0.90
C GLY A 282 -6.34 0.80 1.91
N LEU A 283 -6.94 1.82 2.52
CA LEU A 283 -7.96 1.67 3.56
C LEU A 283 -9.22 0.91 3.10
N GLN A 284 -9.53 0.88 1.81
CA GLN A 284 -10.60 0.03 1.26
C GLN A 284 -10.35 -1.46 1.51
N GLY A 285 -9.09 -1.90 1.70
CA GLY A 285 -8.72 -3.26 2.07
C GLY A 285 -9.27 -3.71 3.44
N ARG A 286 -9.68 -2.76 4.29
CA ARG A 286 -10.33 -3.03 5.59
C ARG A 286 -11.62 -3.83 5.43
N SER A 287 -12.35 -3.64 4.32
CA SER A 287 -13.56 -4.39 4.00
C SER A 287 -13.34 -5.90 3.85
N GLY A 288 -12.10 -6.33 3.63
CA GLY A 288 -11.70 -7.74 3.64
C GLY A 288 -11.52 -8.35 5.04
N HIS A 289 -11.58 -7.54 6.09
CA HIS A 289 -11.37 -7.94 7.48
C HIS A 289 -12.46 -7.38 8.42
N PRO A 290 -13.77 -7.62 8.14
CA PRO A 290 -14.87 -7.01 8.88
C PRO A 290 -14.87 -7.37 10.37
N ALA A 291 -14.45 -8.58 10.73
CA ALA A 291 -14.37 -9.01 12.12
C ALA A 291 -13.40 -8.16 12.95
N LEU A 292 -12.34 -7.63 12.36
CA LEU A 292 -11.39 -6.76 13.04
C LEU A 292 -11.95 -5.35 13.27
N PHE A 293 -12.66 -4.78 12.28
CA PHE A 293 -13.04 -3.38 12.31
C PHE A 293 -14.47 -3.11 12.80
N ASN A 294 -15.37 -4.12 12.79
CA ASN A 294 -16.72 -3.97 13.33
C ASN A 294 -16.76 -4.08 14.86
N GLN A 295 -15.75 -4.69 15.51
CA GLN A 295 -15.67 -4.77 16.96
C GLN A 295 -15.40 -3.41 17.63
N SER A 296 -14.78 -2.47 16.95
CA SER A 296 -14.52 -1.13 17.49
C SER A 296 -15.78 -0.28 17.70
N VAL A 297 -16.92 -0.66 17.11
CA VAL A 297 -18.22 0.03 17.28
C VAL A 297 -19.02 -0.53 18.47
N LEU A 298 -18.73 -1.77 18.91
CA LEU A 298 -19.47 -2.45 19.98
C LEU A 298 -18.79 -2.38 21.36
N GLY A 299 -17.57 -1.86 21.47
CA GLY A 299 -16.75 -1.90 22.68
C GLY A 299 -16.89 -0.71 23.66
N ILE A 300 -17.83 0.23 23.46
CA ILE A 300 -18.02 1.38 24.38
C ILE A 300 -19.29 1.28 25.23
N SER A 301 -19.98 0.14 25.24
CA SER A 301 -21.16 -0.07 26.09
C SER A 301 -21.05 -1.35 26.91
N GLY A 302 -20.22 -1.32 27.96
CA GLY A 302 -20.19 -2.46 28.86
C GLY A 302 -19.16 -2.34 29.95
N GLN A 303 -19.47 -1.62 31.01
CA GLN A 303 -19.30 -2.04 32.40
C GLN A 303 -19.36 -0.82 33.35
N CYS A 304 -20.57 -0.47 33.73
CA CYS A 304 -20.87 0.09 35.03
C CYS A 304 -22.09 -0.66 35.58
N SER A 305 -21.87 -1.85 36.12
CA SER A 305 -22.82 -2.48 37.04
C SER A 305 -22.08 -2.79 38.33
N GLY A 306 -21.96 -1.76 39.17
CA GLY A 306 -21.60 -1.91 40.57
C GLY A 306 -22.73 -2.60 41.28
N THR A 307 -22.54 -3.85 41.63
CA THR A 307 -23.39 -4.59 42.59
C THR A 307 -23.13 -4.10 44.02
N THR A 308 -23.94 -3.17 44.45
CA THR A 308 -24.08 -2.84 45.89
C THR A 308 -24.84 -3.98 46.56
N LYS A 309 -24.15 -4.83 47.31
CA LYS A 309 -24.78 -5.76 48.24
C LYS A 309 -25.31 -4.97 49.42
N GLN A 310 -26.61 -4.70 49.48
CA GLN A 310 -27.29 -4.38 50.73
C GLN A 310 -27.45 -5.68 51.57
N ARG A 311 -26.82 -5.67 52.74
CA ARG A 311 -27.18 -6.59 53.84
C ARG A 311 -28.45 -6.02 54.46
N SER A 312 -29.51 -6.80 54.47
CA SER A 312 -30.65 -6.63 55.39
C SER A 312 -30.60 -7.71 56.44
N ASN A 313 -30.37 -7.28 57.69
CA ASN A 313 -30.78 -7.99 58.88
C ASN A 313 -32.31 -7.86 58.98
N PHE A 314 -33.04 -8.96 59.02
CA PHE A 314 -33.99 -9.43 60.01
C PHE A 314 -34.45 -10.83 59.61
#